data_9f4ef6596ec05eb218fc4ca116bcea24
#
_entry.id   9f4ef6596ec05eb218fc4ca116bcea24
#
_cell.length_a   1.000
_cell.length_b   1.000
_cell.length_c   1.000
_cell.angle_alpha   90.00
_cell.angle_beta   90.00
_cell.angle_gamma   90.00
#
_symmetry.space_group_name_H-M   'P 1'
#
loop_
_entity.id
_entity.type
_entity.pdbx_description
1 polymer ?
#
loop_
_entity_poly.entity_id
_entity_poly.type
_entity_poly.pdbx_seq_one_letter_code
_entity_poly.pdbx_strand_id
1 'polypeptide(L)'
;MLRGMLSLLVTAAVVLNPIEDHQPQLELKRTTVYCCGEVTATGRNVRYGYVAYMPEYYHKTCILYTQDMDYIGIFECEDTGGDLIKSGKRIDVYCPSLEACNEWIEQYGDYCYVQWVDAEG
;
A
#
# COMPACT_ATOMS: atom_id res chain seq x y z
N MET A 1 -32.90 -18.48 3.76
CA MET A 1 -32.64 -19.41 3.99
C MET A 1 -31.91 -20.35 3.18
N LEU A 2 -32.37 -20.79 2.14
CA LEU A 2 -31.63 -21.67 1.32
C LEU A 2 -30.34 -21.12 0.85
N ARG A 3 -30.28 -19.86 0.64
CA ARG A 3 -29.11 -19.29 0.21
C ARG A 3 -28.00 -19.51 1.11
N GLY A 4 -28.23 -19.47 2.35
CA GLY A 4 -27.20 -19.63 3.31
C GLY A 4 -26.50 -20.95 3.16
N MET A 5 -27.23 -21.96 2.85
CA MET A 5 -26.65 -23.24 2.75
C MET A 5 -25.73 -23.37 1.58
N LEU A 6 -26.10 -22.77 0.50
CA LEU A 6 -25.26 -22.83 -0.66
C LEU A 6 -23.94 -22.16 -0.35
N SER A 7 -23.99 -21.11 0.39
CA SER A 7 -22.77 -20.40 0.70
C SER A 7 -21.83 -21.27 1.49
N LEU A 8 -22.35 -22.06 2.36
CA LEU A 8 -21.52 -22.88 3.17
C LEU A 8 -20.75 -23.89 2.33
N LEU A 9 -21.40 -24.44 1.36
CA LEU A 9 -20.74 -25.41 0.53
C LEU A 9 -19.61 -24.78 -0.23
N VAL A 10 -19.83 -23.61 -0.73
CA VAL A 10 -18.83 -22.95 -1.51
C VAL A 10 -17.63 -22.64 -0.65
N THR A 11 -17.90 -22.28 0.57
CA THR A 11 -16.82 -21.93 1.46
C THR A 11 -15.92 -23.12 1.69
N ALA A 12 -16.50 -24.27 1.84
CA ALA A 12 -15.70 -25.45 2.10
C ALA A 12 -14.77 -25.71 0.95
N ALA A 13 -15.24 -25.51 -0.23
CA ALA A 13 -14.42 -25.76 -1.39
C ALA A 13 -13.26 -24.82 -1.44
N VAL A 14 -13.49 -23.58 -1.08
CA VAL A 14 -12.44 -22.61 -1.12
C VAL A 14 -11.33 -22.95 -0.17
N VAL A 15 -11.67 -23.46 0.95
CA VAL A 15 -10.69 -23.80 1.94
C VAL A 15 -9.64 -24.75 1.43
N LEU A 16 -10.00 -25.56 0.50
CA LEU A 16 -9.06 -26.53 -0.01
C LEU A 16 -8.23 -26.02 -1.18
N ASN A 17 -8.46 -24.80 -1.57
CA ASN A 17 -7.77 -24.29 -2.72
C ASN A 17 -6.37 -23.82 -2.36
N PRO A 18 -5.34 -24.45 -2.88
CA PRO A 18 -3.96 -24.09 -2.55
C PRO A 18 -3.52 -22.76 -3.13
N ILE A 19 -4.30 -22.19 -4.00
CA ILE A 19 -3.95 -20.94 -4.58
C ILE A 19 -3.88 -19.84 -3.56
N GLU A 20 -4.52 -20.03 -2.45
CA GLU A 20 -4.47 -19.05 -1.42
C GLU A 20 -3.08 -18.63 -1.05
N ASP A 21 -2.12 -19.50 -1.19
CA ASP A 21 -0.78 -19.17 -0.82
C ASP A 21 -0.19 -18.09 -1.69
N HIS A 22 -0.77 -17.89 -2.84
CA HIS A 22 -0.25 -16.91 -3.77
C HIS A 22 -1.04 -15.62 -3.80
N GLN A 23 -2.01 -15.50 -2.93
CA GLN A 23 -2.81 -14.30 -2.94
C GLN A 23 -2.08 -13.16 -2.27
N PRO A 24 -2.15 -11.95 -2.80
CA PRO A 24 -1.50 -10.82 -2.18
C PRO A 24 -2.16 -10.58 -0.84
N GLN A 25 -1.40 -10.12 0.11
CA GLN A 25 -1.93 -9.84 1.42
C GLN A 25 -2.06 -8.36 1.63
N LEU A 26 -3.08 -7.97 2.36
CA LEU A 26 -3.30 -6.60 2.71
C LEU A 26 -2.74 -6.38 4.09
N GLU A 27 -1.94 -5.33 4.24
CA GLU A 27 -1.37 -4.98 5.53
C GLU A 27 -1.79 -3.60 5.91
N LEU A 28 -2.26 -3.41 7.13
CA LEU A 28 -2.63 -2.09 7.60
C LEU A 28 -1.37 -1.40 8.10
N LYS A 29 -1.06 -0.23 7.54
CA LYS A 29 0.14 0.51 7.89
C LYS A 29 -0.17 1.93 8.28
N ARG A 30 0.60 2.46 9.22
CA ARG A 30 0.55 3.86 9.52
C ARG A 30 1.05 4.56 8.27
N THR A 31 0.36 5.59 7.85
CA THR A 31 0.69 6.29 6.62
C THR A 31 0.96 7.75 6.93
N THR A 32 2.08 8.25 6.41
CA THR A 32 2.41 9.65 6.54
C THR A 32 2.67 10.20 5.15
N VAL A 33 2.86 11.49 5.03
CA VAL A 33 3.10 12.12 3.74
C VAL A 33 4.31 13.03 3.86
N TYR A 34 5.00 13.24 2.75
CA TYR A 34 6.15 14.11 2.76
C TYR A 34 6.22 14.88 1.46
N CYS A 35 6.86 16.04 1.48
CA CYS A 35 6.90 16.88 0.30
C CYS A 35 8.23 17.56 0.07
N CYS A 36 9.32 16.98 0.53
CA CYS A 36 10.61 17.63 0.32
C CYS A 36 11.53 16.77 -0.48
N GLY A 37 12.57 17.39 -1.01
CA GLY A 37 13.56 16.67 -1.78
C GLY A 37 13.31 16.79 -3.27
N GLU A 38 14.31 16.47 -4.06
CA GLU A 38 14.19 16.53 -5.50
C GLU A 38 14.40 15.17 -6.11
N VAL A 39 15.17 14.33 -5.45
CA VAL A 39 15.52 13.03 -5.98
C VAL A 39 15.30 11.98 -4.90
N THR A 40 14.74 10.86 -5.28
CA THR A 40 14.47 9.78 -4.34
C THR A 40 15.75 8.99 -4.07
N ALA A 41 15.70 8.06 -3.13
CA ALA A 41 16.84 7.22 -2.80
C ALA A 41 17.30 6.38 -4.00
N THR A 42 16.39 6.05 -4.91
CA THR A 42 16.75 5.27 -6.08
C THR A 42 17.21 6.14 -7.26
N GLY A 43 17.26 7.47 -7.05
CA GLY A 43 17.75 8.36 -8.10
C GLY A 43 16.72 8.93 -9.04
N ARG A 44 15.46 8.78 -8.74
CA ARG A 44 14.40 9.31 -9.60
C ARG A 44 13.94 10.66 -9.10
N ASN A 45 13.45 11.47 -10.00
CA ASN A 45 12.91 12.77 -9.60
C ASN A 45 11.60 12.49 -8.86
N VAL A 46 11.39 13.21 -7.75
CA VAL A 46 10.20 12.98 -6.95
C VAL A 46 8.94 13.32 -7.73
N ARG A 47 7.88 12.59 -7.48
CA ARG A 47 6.57 12.89 -8.04
C ARG A 47 5.50 12.12 -7.28
N TYR A 48 4.26 12.56 -7.38
CA TYR A 48 3.16 11.84 -6.75
C TYR A 48 3.06 10.48 -7.45
N GLY A 49 2.89 9.45 -6.67
CA GLY A 49 2.91 8.09 -7.17
C GLY A 49 4.05 7.30 -6.58
N TYR A 50 4.96 7.97 -5.87
CA TYR A 50 6.07 7.30 -5.22
C TYR A 50 5.83 7.24 -3.71
N VAL A 51 6.28 6.16 -3.08
CA VAL A 51 6.23 6.02 -1.64
C VAL A 51 7.62 5.70 -1.12
N ALA A 52 7.84 5.99 0.16
CA ALA A 52 9.07 5.63 0.85
C ALA A 52 8.74 4.48 1.79
N TYR A 53 9.53 3.42 1.73
CA TYR A 53 9.29 2.24 2.52
C TYR A 53 10.61 1.51 2.73
N MET A 54 10.59 0.23 3.04
CA MET A 54 11.79 -0.55 3.27
C MET A 54 12.60 -0.67 2.00
N PRO A 55 13.93 -0.53 2.07
CA PRO A 55 14.75 -0.57 0.85
C PRO A 55 14.62 -1.85 0.02
N GLU A 56 14.31 -2.97 0.65
CA GLU A 56 14.16 -4.19 -0.11
C GLU A 56 12.92 -4.16 -1.00
N TYR A 57 12.08 -3.12 -0.88
CA TYR A 57 10.90 -2.98 -1.72
C TYR A 57 11.13 -1.99 -2.88
N TYR A 58 12.35 -1.49 -3.06
CA TYR A 58 12.61 -0.56 -4.15
C TYR A 58 12.15 -1.16 -5.48
N HIS A 59 11.49 -0.33 -6.27
CA HIS A 59 10.97 -0.66 -7.59
C HIS A 59 9.75 -1.58 -7.56
N LYS A 60 9.27 -1.93 -6.39
CA LYS A 60 8.06 -2.74 -6.31
C LYS A 60 6.85 -1.83 -6.28
N THR A 61 5.74 -2.37 -6.73
CA THR A 61 4.49 -1.62 -6.86
C THR A 61 3.52 -2.04 -5.78
N CYS A 62 2.76 -1.10 -5.28
CA CYS A 62 1.71 -1.42 -4.32
C CYS A 62 0.44 -0.67 -4.65
N ILE A 63 -0.66 -1.15 -4.11
CA ILE A 63 -1.94 -0.50 -4.22
C ILE A 63 -2.32 -0.09 -2.82
N LEU A 64 -2.77 1.14 -2.66
CA LEU A 64 -3.20 1.64 -1.36
C LEU A 64 -4.70 1.76 -1.32
N TYR A 65 -5.28 1.42 -0.17
CA TYR A 65 -6.70 1.52 0.07
C TYR A 65 -6.92 2.21 1.41
N THR A 66 -8.02 2.91 1.56
CA THR A 66 -8.33 3.55 2.84
C THR A 66 -8.71 2.46 3.85
N GLN A 67 -8.89 2.87 5.10
CA GLN A 67 -9.32 1.91 6.12
C GLN A 67 -10.68 1.33 5.80
N ASP A 68 -11.48 2.00 5.00
CA ASP A 68 -12.78 1.50 4.60
C ASP A 68 -12.68 0.70 3.30
N MET A 69 -11.45 0.45 2.86
CA MET A 69 -11.18 -0.33 1.66
C MET A 69 -11.54 0.37 0.35
N ASP A 70 -11.58 1.70 0.36
CA ASP A 70 -11.77 2.43 -0.87
C ASP A 70 -10.42 2.58 -1.55
N TYR A 71 -10.41 2.40 -2.84
CA TYR A 71 -9.18 2.47 -3.64
C TYR A 71 -8.59 3.88 -3.62
N ILE A 72 -7.30 3.99 -3.37
CA ILE A 72 -6.62 5.27 -3.39
C ILE A 72 -5.80 5.38 -4.68
N GLY A 73 -4.98 4.40 -4.98
CA GLY A 73 -4.15 4.46 -6.17
C GLY A 73 -3.05 3.42 -6.18
N ILE A 74 -2.26 3.44 -7.25
CA ILE A 74 -1.14 2.54 -7.44
C ILE A 74 0.13 3.35 -7.25
N PHE A 75 1.05 2.82 -6.46
CA PHE A 75 2.27 3.54 -6.10
C PHE A 75 3.49 2.65 -6.28
N GLU A 76 4.64 3.28 -6.42
CA GLU A 76 5.88 2.56 -6.61
C GLU A 76 6.84 2.96 -5.50
N CYS A 77 7.56 2.02 -4.92
CA CYS A 77 8.49 2.32 -3.85
C CYS A 77 9.82 2.75 -4.46
N GLU A 78 10.14 4.04 -4.33
CA GLU A 78 11.40 4.56 -4.88
C GLU A 78 12.21 5.29 -3.84
N ASP A 79 11.77 5.26 -2.59
CA ASP A 79 12.44 6.04 -1.56
C ASP A 79 12.41 5.28 -0.22
N THR A 80 13.14 5.80 0.73
CA THR A 80 13.12 5.24 2.06
C THR A 80 13.24 6.42 3.04
N GLY A 81 13.26 6.16 4.32
CA GLY A 81 13.28 7.23 5.30
C GLY A 81 13.91 6.78 6.61
N GLY A 82 13.40 7.29 7.72
CA GLY A 82 13.95 6.98 9.02
C GLY A 82 13.60 5.59 9.51
N ASP A 83 13.87 5.33 10.76
CA ASP A 83 13.70 3.99 11.33
C ASP A 83 12.33 3.37 11.16
N LEU A 84 11.28 4.15 11.31
CA LEU A 84 9.95 3.58 11.19
C LEU A 84 9.64 3.17 9.75
N ILE A 85 10.19 3.90 8.80
CA ILE A 85 10.00 3.57 7.39
C ILE A 85 10.86 2.35 7.06
N LYS A 86 12.13 2.37 7.45
CA LYS A 86 13.03 1.27 7.14
C LYS A 86 12.64 -0.04 7.80
N SER A 87 11.94 0.03 8.91
CA SER A 87 11.50 -1.15 9.60
C SER A 87 10.15 -1.67 9.11
N GLY A 88 9.53 -0.94 8.19
CA GLY A 88 8.25 -1.37 7.65
C GLY A 88 7.04 -1.04 8.50
N LYS A 89 7.22 -0.26 9.56
CA LYS A 89 6.11 0.11 10.41
C LYS A 89 5.28 1.24 9.86
N ARG A 90 5.85 2.00 8.93
CA ARG A 90 5.19 3.16 8.38
C ARG A 90 5.52 3.30 6.90
N ILE A 91 4.58 3.76 6.11
CA ILE A 91 4.82 4.03 4.70
C ILE A 91 4.56 5.52 4.49
N ASP A 92 5.38 6.16 3.68
CA ASP A 92 5.33 7.61 3.48
C ASP A 92 4.98 7.89 2.04
N VAL A 93 3.96 8.70 1.80
CA VAL A 93 3.51 9.00 0.44
C VAL A 93 4.02 10.37 0.04
N TYR A 94 4.64 10.47 -1.13
CA TYR A 94 5.13 11.75 -1.60
C TYR A 94 3.98 12.58 -2.15
N CYS A 95 3.92 13.85 -1.72
CA CYS A 95 2.96 14.80 -2.26
C CYS A 95 3.73 16.03 -2.69
N PRO A 96 3.32 16.69 -3.76
CA PRO A 96 4.12 17.78 -4.35
C PRO A 96 4.19 19.07 -3.54
N SER A 97 3.35 19.24 -2.55
CA SER A 97 3.39 20.46 -1.74
C SER A 97 2.83 20.17 -0.37
N LEU A 98 3.03 21.12 0.55
CA LEU A 98 2.51 20.97 1.89
C LEU A 98 0.99 20.95 1.85
N GLU A 99 0.41 21.75 0.99
CA GLU A 99 -1.03 21.80 0.85
C GLU A 99 -1.54 20.44 0.40
N ALA A 100 -0.88 19.83 -0.60
CA ALA A 100 -1.27 18.55 -1.10
C ALA A 100 -1.13 17.48 -0.02
N CYS A 101 -0.12 17.59 0.84
CA CYS A 101 0.06 16.67 1.94
C CYS A 101 -1.12 16.73 2.90
N ASN A 102 -1.53 17.95 3.24
CA ASN A 102 -2.63 18.11 4.16
C ASN A 102 -3.93 17.57 3.56
N GLU A 103 -4.14 17.83 2.28
CA GLU A 103 -5.34 17.35 1.61
C GLU A 103 -5.35 15.83 1.56
N TRP A 104 -4.20 15.22 1.34
CA TRP A 104 -4.11 13.78 1.26
C TRP A 104 -4.53 13.13 2.57
N ILE A 105 -3.99 13.61 3.68
CA ILE A 105 -4.32 13.06 4.98
C ILE A 105 -5.79 13.31 5.32
N GLU A 106 -6.29 14.48 4.96
CA GLU A 106 -7.67 14.80 5.23
C GLU A 106 -8.60 13.87 4.47
N GLN A 107 -8.25 13.57 3.25
CA GLN A 107 -9.08 12.74 2.41
C GLN A 107 -8.96 11.24 2.72
N TYR A 108 -7.76 10.75 2.97
CA TYR A 108 -7.51 9.32 3.10
C TYR A 108 -7.16 8.83 4.51
N GLY A 109 -6.81 9.74 5.40
CA GLY A 109 -6.50 9.35 6.77
C GLY A 109 -5.03 8.99 6.95
N ASP A 110 -4.68 8.56 8.15
CA ASP A 110 -3.29 8.26 8.48
C ASP A 110 -3.01 6.77 8.65
N TYR A 111 -3.91 5.93 8.16
CA TYR A 111 -3.68 4.49 8.08
C TYR A 111 -4.27 4.01 6.77
N CYS A 112 -3.56 3.13 6.10
CA CYS A 112 -4.02 2.58 4.83
C CYS A 112 -3.73 1.10 4.78
N TYR A 113 -4.51 0.38 3.99
CA TYR A 113 -4.15 -1.00 3.68
C TYR A 113 -3.24 -0.96 2.48
N VAL A 114 -2.17 -1.71 2.53
CA VAL A 114 -1.17 -1.75 1.48
C VAL A 114 -1.14 -3.16 0.90
N GLN A 115 -1.24 -3.26 -0.41
CA GLN A 115 -1.18 -4.53 -1.08
C GLN A 115 -0.02 -4.49 -2.06
N TRP A 116 1.05 -5.26 -1.80
CA TRP A 116 2.20 -5.28 -2.68
C TRP A 116 1.91 -6.20 -3.84
N VAL A 117 2.17 -5.72 -5.05
CA VAL A 117 1.88 -6.46 -6.25
C VAL A 117 3.10 -7.29 -6.62
N ASP A 118 2.88 -8.55 -6.90
CA ASP A 118 3.95 -9.43 -7.27
C ASP A 118 4.36 -9.14 -8.70
N ALA A 119 5.55 -8.63 -8.87
CA ALA A 119 6.01 -8.26 -10.19
C ALA A 119 6.11 -9.44 -11.12
N GLU A 120 6.25 -10.61 -10.58
CA GLU A 120 6.40 -11.71 -11.41
C GLU A 120 5.14 -12.02 -11.97
N GLY A 121 4.17 -11.66 -11.37
CA GLY A 121 2.77 -11.73 -11.81
C GLY A 121 2.44 -12.87 -12.49
#